data_f1ffa9a2f359a14d4b7c02affe4c0d3e
#
_entry.id   f1ffa9a2f359a14d4b7c02affe4c0d3e
#
_cell.length_a   1.000
_cell.length_b   1.000
_cell.length_c   1.000
_cell.angle_alpha   90.00
_cell.angle_beta   90.00
_cell.angle_gamma   90.00
#
_symmetry.space_group_name_H-M   'P 1'
#
loop_
_entity.id
_entity.type
_entity.pdbx_description
1 polymer ?
#
loop_
_entity_poly.entity_id
_entity_poly.type
_entity_poly.pdbx_seq_one_letter_code
_entity_poly.pdbx_strand_id
1 'polypeptide(L)'
;MNRVTFSVVAIMLLASATTLPFVLNAGFGQAPQGAQLSLVEQSPHYRDGQFHNQLPTPGFTGKKNMLAAWWEFLVAKRENARPAQPLPLVNTDLASLPLGQDAMVWLGHSSWYLQLAGQRILIDPVFSRYAAPFSFINKAFAGDYPWHAEGMPEIDLLIISHDHYDHLDYATIKALMPKVKRVVTPLGVGSHLRYWGMESAIISEADWNQAVPVSDELTVHVLPARHFSGRGLKRNQTLWA
;
A
#
# COMPACT_ATOMS: atom_id res chain seq x y z
N MET A 1 -19.96 -40.32 -19.64
CA MET A 1 -19.59 -38.90 -19.83
C MET A 1 -18.90 -38.81 -21.18
N ASN A 2 -19.44 -38.04 -22.12
CA ASN A 2 -18.84 -37.97 -23.45
C ASN A 2 -17.60 -37.06 -23.43
N ARG A 3 -16.77 -37.12 -24.48
CA ARG A 3 -15.50 -36.37 -24.56
C ARG A 3 -15.70 -34.85 -24.39
N VAL A 4 -16.82 -34.29 -24.85
CA VAL A 4 -17.15 -32.88 -24.74
C VAL A 4 -17.41 -32.48 -23.29
N THR A 5 -18.21 -33.29 -22.56
CA THR A 5 -18.49 -33.07 -21.15
C THR A 5 -17.21 -33.14 -20.29
N PHE A 6 -16.32 -34.09 -20.59
CA PHE A 6 -15.02 -34.20 -19.91
C PHE A 6 -14.14 -32.98 -20.17
N SER A 7 -14.07 -32.49 -21.44
CA SER A 7 -13.29 -31.30 -21.78
C SER A 7 -13.81 -30.03 -21.12
N VAL A 8 -15.14 -29.84 -21.08
CA VAL A 8 -15.74 -28.66 -20.42
C VAL A 8 -15.49 -28.68 -18.91
N VAL A 9 -15.64 -29.83 -18.25
CA VAL A 9 -15.34 -29.97 -16.82
C VAL A 9 -13.86 -29.74 -16.54
N ALA A 10 -12.96 -30.26 -17.38
CA ALA A 10 -11.53 -30.04 -17.23
C ALA A 10 -11.14 -28.55 -17.41
N ILE A 11 -11.74 -27.85 -18.37
CA ILE A 11 -11.53 -26.40 -18.57
C ILE A 11 -12.06 -25.61 -17.37
N MET A 12 -13.25 -25.94 -16.84
CA MET A 12 -13.79 -25.26 -15.67
C MET A 12 -12.93 -25.52 -14.42
N LEU A 13 -12.45 -26.73 -14.21
CA LEU A 13 -11.54 -27.05 -13.11
C LEU A 13 -10.19 -26.34 -13.25
N LEU A 14 -9.64 -26.26 -14.46
CA LEU A 14 -8.40 -25.52 -14.72
C LEU A 14 -8.61 -24.02 -14.51
N ALA A 15 -9.70 -23.46 -15.00
CA ALA A 15 -10.08 -22.07 -14.78
C ALA A 15 -10.26 -21.76 -13.29
N SER A 16 -10.98 -22.62 -12.54
CA SER A 16 -11.16 -22.42 -11.10
C SER A 16 -9.86 -22.59 -10.32
N ALA A 17 -9.01 -23.56 -10.69
CA ALA A 17 -7.69 -23.75 -10.06
C ALA A 17 -6.74 -22.56 -10.29
N THR A 18 -6.85 -21.86 -11.41
CA THR A 18 -6.04 -20.66 -11.70
C THR A 18 -6.63 -19.38 -11.12
N THR A 19 -7.96 -19.26 -11.05
CA THR A 19 -8.63 -18.07 -10.52
C THR A 19 -8.77 -18.07 -9.00
N LEU A 20 -8.91 -19.23 -8.37
CA LEU A 20 -9.11 -19.33 -6.92
C LEU A 20 -7.95 -18.74 -6.09
N PRO A 21 -6.68 -19.02 -6.37
CA PRO A 21 -5.56 -18.36 -5.68
C PRO A 21 -5.54 -16.85 -5.89
N PHE A 22 -6.01 -16.39 -7.04
CA PHE A 22 -6.12 -14.96 -7.33
C PHE A 22 -7.20 -14.32 -6.45
N VAL A 23 -8.39 -14.91 -6.38
CA VAL A 23 -9.53 -14.38 -5.61
C VAL A 23 -9.30 -14.48 -4.10
N LEU A 24 -8.59 -15.52 -3.63
CA LEU A 24 -8.30 -15.74 -2.21
C LEU A 24 -7.00 -15.09 -1.71
N ASN A 25 -6.29 -14.36 -2.56
CA ASN A 25 -5.06 -13.71 -2.13
C ASN A 25 -5.36 -12.55 -1.17
N ALA A 26 -5.03 -12.75 0.12
CA ALA A 26 -5.22 -11.75 1.17
C ALA A 26 -4.51 -10.41 0.86
N GLY A 27 -3.48 -10.42 0.03
CA GLY A 27 -2.76 -9.23 -0.43
C GLY A 27 -3.65 -8.22 -1.16
N PHE A 28 -4.81 -8.62 -1.71
CA PHE A 28 -5.77 -7.67 -2.25
C PHE A 28 -6.44 -6.81 -1.17
N GLY A 29 -6.46 -7.28 0.07
CA GLY A 29 -7.15 -6.59 1.16
C GLY A 29 -8.66 -6.57 0.98
N GLN A 30 -9.32 -5.65 1.66
CA GLN A 30 -10.77 -5.46 1.61
C GLN A 30 -11.11 -3.97 1.54
N ALA A 31 -11.91 -3.58 0.54
CA ALA A 31 -12.46 -2.23 0.46
C ALA A 31 -13.44 -1.96 1.63
N PRO A 32 -13.71 -0.68 1.97
CA PRO A 32 -14.67 -0.33 3.01
C PRO A 32 -16.04 -0.98 2.80
N GLN A 33 -16.62 -1.51 3.89
CA GLN A 33 -17.94 -2.15 3.92
C GLN A 33 -18.68 -1.79 5.22
N GLY A 34 -20.00 -1.84 5.21
CA GLY A 34 -20.84 -1.58 6.39
C GLY A 34 -20.55 -0.22 7.02
N ALA A 35 -20.33 -0.16 8.33
CA ALA A 35 -20.06 1.08 9.05
C ALA A 35 -18.87 1.87 8.52
N GLN A 36 -17.84 1.20 7.98
CA GLN A 36 -16.67 1.87 7.40
C GLN A 36 -16.99 2.53 6.06
N LEU A 37 -17.81 1.88 5.23
CA LEU A 37 -18.32 2.51 4.02
C LEU A 37 -19.15 3.74 4.33
N SER A 38 -20.03 3.67 5.34
CA SER A 38 -20.82 4.81 5.77
C SER A 38 -19.98 5.99 6.25
N LEU A 39 -18.81 5.77 6.84
CA LEU A 39 -17.85 6.83 7.16
C LEU A 39 -17.22 7.44 5.90
N VAL A 40 -16.84 6.62 4.96
CA VAL A 40 -16.27 7.05 3.66
C VAL A 40 -17.28 7.88 2.87
N GLU A 41 -18.57 7.47 2.85
CA GLU A 41 -19.65 8.16 2.16
C GLU A 41 -19.98 9.54 2.72
N GLN A 42 -19.56 9.85 3.95
CA GLN A 42 -19.70 11.19 4.54
C GLN A 42 -18.65 12.18 4.03
N SER A 43 -17.57 11.70 3.39
CA SER A 43 -16.55 12.55 2.82
C SER A 43 -17.09 13.35 1.61
N PRO A 44 -16.88 14.67 1.55
CA PRO A 44 -17.23 15.47 0.37
C PRO A 44 -16.42 15.10 -0.88
N HIS A 45 -15.34 14.32 -0.70
CA HIS A 45 -14.46 13.85 -1.78
C HIS A 45 -14.91 12.50 -2.34
N TYR A 46 -15.85 11.81 -1.69
CA TYR A 46 -16.43 10.54 -2.14
C TYR A 46 -17.75 10.77 -2.87
N ARG A 47 -17.82 10.48 -4.15
CA ARG A 47 -18.98 10.67 -5.01
C ARG A 47 -19.05 9.54 -6.04
N ASP A 48 -20.24 9.18 -6.47
CA ASP A 48 -20.47 8.13 -7.48
C ASP A 48 -19.77 6.80 -7.14
N GLY A 49 -19.72 6.48 -5.82
CA GLY A 49 -19.12 5.25 -5.32
C GLY A 49 -17.58 5.22 -5.34
N GLN A 50 -16.91 6.39 -5.41
CA GLN A 50 -15.45 6.49 -5.41
C GLN A 50 -14.94 7.87 -4.94
N PHE A 51 -13.69 7.93 -4.50
CA PHE A 51 -12.98 9.18 -4.25
C PHE A 51 -12.52 9.84 -5.56
N HIS A 52 -12.50 11.17 -5.55
CA HIS A 52 -12.08 11.98 -6.68
C HIS A 52 -10.98 12.97 -6.28
N ASN A 53 -10.03 13.21 -7.18
CA ASN A 53 -9.09 14.32 -7.04
C ASN A 53 -9.84 15.67 -7.02
N GLN A 54 -9.28 16.66 -6.33
CA GLN A 54 -9.85 18.02 -6.28
C GLN A 54 -9.87 18.66 -7.67
N LEU A 55 -8.90 18.36 -8.51
CA LEU A 55 -8.85 18.80 -9.89
C LEU A 55 -9.13 17.63 -10.85
N PRO A 56 -9.77 17.87 -11.99
CA PRO A 56 -9.96 16.84 -13.02
C PRO A 56 -8.63 16.18 -13.36
N THR A 57 -8.57 14.87 -13.20
CA THR A 57 -7.35 14.09 -13.44
C THR A 57 -7.68 12.93 -14.37
N PRO A 58 -7.50 13.10 -15.68
CA PRO A 58 -7.72 12.00 -16.62
C PRO A 58 -6.72 10.88 -16.34
N GLY A 59 -7.24 9.66 -16.22
CA GLY A 59 -6.40 8.47 -15.94
C GLY A 59 -5.45 8.12 -17.09
N PHE A 60 -5.68 8.70 -18.28
CA PHE A 60 -4.85 8.52 -19.45
C PHE A 60 -4.82 9.80 -20.29
N THR A 61 -3.63 10.33 -20.53
CA THR A 61 -3.41 11.59 -21.28
C THR A 61 -2.76 11.36 -22.66
N GLY A 62 -2.41 10.12 -22.98
CA GLY A 62 -1.80 9.75 -24.26
C GLY A 62 -2.77 9.80 -25.44
N LYS A 63 -2.24 10.05 -26.64
CA LYS A 63 -3.01 10.00 -27.90
C LYS A 63 -3.37 8.58 -28.35
N LYS A 64 -2.73 7.57 -27.78
CA LYS A 64 -2.96 6.14 -28.09
C LYS A 64 -4.18 5.64 -27.32
N ASN A 65 -4.90 4.68 -27.90
CA ASN A 65 -5.95 3.99 -27.15
C ASN A 65 -5.35 3.12 -26.02
N MET A 66 -6.18 2.76 -25.06
CA MET A 66 -5.74 2.03 -23.86
C MET A 66 -5.07 0.67 -24.19
N LEU A 67 -5.58 -0.06 -25.20
CA LEU A 67 -5.01 -1.35 -25.61
C LEU A 67 -3.61 -1.20 -26.19
N ALA A 68 -3.40 -0.17 -27.02
CA ALA A 68 -2.07 0.13 -27.58
C ALA A 68 -1.09 0.56 -26.50
N ALA A 69 -1.53 1.33 -25.51
CA ALA A 69 -0.70 1.73 -24.38
C ALA A 69 -0.33 0.52 -23.49
N TRP A 70 -1.25 -0.39 -23.22
CA TRP A 70 -1.00 -1.64 -22.51
C TRP A 70 -0.02 -2.55 -23.28
N TRP A 71 -0.21 -2.69 -24.60
CA TRP A 71 0.71 -3.46 -25.42
C TRP A 71 2.12 -2.89 -25.38
N GLU A 72 2.25 -1.57 -25.54
CA GLU A 72 3.54 -0.89 -25.45
C GLU A 72 4.18 -1.06 -24.06
N PHE A 73 3.40 -0.95 -22.98
CA PHE A 73 3.87 -1.19 -21.62
C PHE A 73 4.45 -2.60 -21.45
N LEU A 74 3.82 -3.61 -22.05
CA LEU A 74 4.24 -5.01 -21.93
C LEU A 74 5.46 -5.36 -22.82
N VAL A 75 5.59 -4.75 -24.01
CA VAL A 75 6.60 -5.17 -24.99
C VAL A 75 7.74 -4.19 -25.19
N ALA A 76 7.57 -2.91 -24.77
CA ALA A 76 8.61 -1.92 -24.95
C ALA A 76 9.85 -2.23 -24.11
N LYS A 77 10.97 -2.41 -24.74
CA LYS A 77 12.27 -2.42 -24.07
C LYS A 77 12.56 -0.99 -23.61
N ARG A 78 12.63 -0.79 -22.32
CA ARG A 78 13.02 0.50 -21.73
C ARG A 78 14.51 0.44 -21.40
N GLU A 79 15.30 1.23 -22.08
CA GLU A 79 16.71 1.42 -21.74
C GLU A 79 16.79 2.12 -20.36
N ASN A 80 17.79 1.75 -19.57
CA ASN A 80 18.03 2.35 -18.24
C ASN A 80 16.85 2.31 -17.25
N ALA A 81 15.90 1.38 -17.43
CA ALA A 81 14.77 1.22 -16.52
C ALA A 81 15.17 0.64 -15.15
N ARG A 82 16.39 0.12 -15.03
CA ARG A 82 16.95 -0.43 -13.78
C ARG A 82 18.39 0.02 -13.64
N PRO A 83 18.85 0.28 -12.38
CA PRO A 83 20.27 0.54 -12.14
C PRO A 83 21.14 -0.61 -12.65
N ALA A 84 22.28 -0.30 -13.28
CA ALA A 84 23.23 -1.30 -13.75
C ALA A 84 23.99 -1.98 -12.59
N GLN A 85 24.12 -1.30 -11.46
CA GLN A 85 24.73 -1.79 -10.24
C GLN A 85 23.71 -1.76 -9.09
N PRO A 86 23.88 -2.61 -8.05
CA PRO A 86 23.10 -2.49 -6.82
C PRO A 86 23.19 -1.07 -6.25
N LEU A 87 22.07 -0.59 -5.70
CA LEU A 87 22.07 0.72 -5.03
C LEU A 87 22.97 0.68 -3.79
N PRO A 88 23.78 1.72 -3.53
CA PRO A 88 24.55 1.79 -2.30
C PRO A 88 23.60 1.89 -1.11
N LEU A 89 23.85 1.11 -0.08
CA LEU A 89 23.04 1.07 1.13
C LEU A 89 23.92 1.35 2.34
N VAL A 90 23.40 2.12 3.28
CA VAL A 90 23.99 2.31 4.61
C VAL A 90 23.18 1.48 5.59
N ASN A 91 23.79 0.45 6.13
CA ASN A 91 23.15 -0.36 7.17
C ASN A 91 23.12 0.43 8.49
N THR A 92 21.94 0.91 8.87
CA THR A 92 21.70 1.66 10.09
C THR A 92 20.92 0.79 11.07
N ASP A 93 21.45 0.59 12.28
CA ASP A 93 20.70 -0.04 13.36
C ASP A 93 19.69 0.98 13.94
N LEU A 94 18.45 0.89 13.47
CA LEU A 94 17.37 1.80 13.86
C LEU A 94 17.01 1.68 15.34
N ALA A 95 17.24 0.52 15.96
CA ALA A 95 16.94 0.31 17.37
C ALA A 95 17.93 1.03 18.28
N SER A 96 19.17 1.20 17.84
CA SER A 96 20.24 1.86 18.60
C SER A 96 20.21 3.39 18.52
N LEU A 97 19.41 3.97 17.64
CA LEU A 97 19.30 5.43 17.52
C LEU A 97 18.72 6.05 18.79
N PRO A 98 19.39 7.05 19.42
CA PRO A 98 18.90 7.70 20.63
C PRO A 98 17.56 8.40 20.40
N LEU A 99 16.52 8.06 21.18
CA LEU A 99 15.16 8.62 20.99
C LEU A 99 15.09 10.15 21.16
N GLY A 100 16.00 10.74 21.91
CA GLY A 100 16.08 12.20 22.09
C GLY A 100 16.69 12.94 20.90
N GLN A 101 17.08 12.23 19.83
CA GLN A 101 17.66 12.81 18.64
C GLN A 101 16.73 12.58 17.44
N ASP A 102 16.36 13.67 16.77
CA ASP A 102 15.60 13.57 15.52
C ASP A 102 16.46 12.92 14.44
N ALA A 103 15.87 11.98 13.72
CA ALA A 103 16.54 11.24 12.66
C ALA A 103 15.58 10.87 11.54
N MET A 104 16.09 10.81 10.32
CA MET A 104 15.36 10.35 9.14
C MET A 104 16.21 9.35 8.36
N VAL A 105 15.64 8.16 8.09
CA VAL A 105 16.31 7.12 7.32
C VAL A 105 15.38 6.69 6.18
N TRP A 106 15.85 6.84 4.95
CA TRP A 106 15.15 6.31 3.78
C TRP A 106 15.39 4.79 3.68
N LEU A 107 14.33 4.02 3.68
CA LEU A 107 14.36 2.55 3.67
C LEU A 107 14.22 1.96 2.26
N GLY A 108 14.13 2.81 1.25
CA GLY A 108 13.92 2.44 -0.14
C GLY A 108 12.50 2.75 -0.62
N HIS A 109 12.34 2.94 -1.92
CA HIS A 109 11.09 3.33 -2.59
C HIS A 109 10.38 4.47 -1.84
N SER A 110 9.20 4.26 -1.34
CA SER A 110 8.40 5.21 -0.55
C SER A 110 8.55 5.05 0.97
N SER A 111 9.37 4.11 1.42
CA SER A 111 9.46 3.74 2.83
C SER A 111 10.43 4.63 3.59
N TRP A 112 9.96 5.19 4.72
CA TRP A 112 10.75 6.07 5.59
C TRP A 112 10.63 5.67 7.04
N TYR A 113 11.75 5.73 7.76
CA TYR A 113 11.78 5.72 9.20
C TYR A 113 12.14 7.12 9.69
N LEU A 114 11.34 7.65 10.62
CA LEU A 114 11.58 8.92 11.27
C LEU A 114 11.65 8.73 12.77
N GLN A 115 12.57 9.42 13.42
CA GLN A 115 12.52 9.74 14.83
C GLN A 115 12.24 11.22 14.98
N LEU A 116 11.15 11.57 15.62
CA LEU A 116 10.72 12.96 15.80
C LEU A 116 9.96 13.09 17.12
N ALA A 117 10.29 14.09 17.91
CA ALA A 117 9.67 14.32 19.22
C ALA A 117 9.62 13.05 20.11
N GLY A 118 10.71 12.28 20.13
CA GLY A 118 10.81 11.05 20.89
C GLY A 118 9.94 9.88 20.39
N GLN A 119 9.30 9.99 19.22
CA GLN A 119 8.46 8.97 18.60
C GLN A 119 9.19 8.29 17.44
N ARG A 120 9.05 6.98 17.33
CA ARG A 120 9.46 6.19 16.17
C ARG A 120 8.32 6.07 15.18
N ILE A 121 8.49 6.67 14.02
CA ILE A 121 7.47 6.79 12.98
C ILE A 121 7.92 5.99 11.76
N LEU A 122 7.05 5.14 11.23
CA LEU A 122 7.29 4.40 10.01
C LEU A 122 6.25 4.80 8.98
N ILE A 123 6.71 5.18 7.77
CA ILE A 123 5.84 5.65 6.69
C ILE A 123 5.95 4.70 5.51
N ASP A 124 4.82 4.23 5.01
CA ASP A 124 4.67 3.38 3.82
C ASP A 124 5.70 2.24 3.74
N PRO A 125 5.85 1.39 4.78
CA PRO A 125 6.89 0.36 4.79
C PRO A 125 6.59 -0.75 3.79
N VAL A 126 7.55 -1.00 2.88
CA VAL A 126 7.51 -2.09 1.89
C VAL A 126 8.82 -2.84 1.95
N PHE A 127 8.84 -3.97 2.66
CA PHE A 127 10.01 -4.82 2.83
C PHE A 127 9.93 -6.09 1.99
N SER A 128 8.80 -6.32 1.31
CA SER A 128 8.66 -7.42 0.36
C SER A 128 9.49 -7.17 -0.89
N ARG A 129 10.01 -8.26 -1.44
CA ARG A 129 10.75 -8.21 -2.71
C ARG A 129 9.88 -7.82 -3.91
N TYR A 130 8.56 -7.94 -3.79
CA TYR A 130 7.59 -7.66 -4.85
C TYR A 130 6.47 -6.78 -4.30
N ALA A 131 6.36 -5.58 -4.80
CA ALA A 131 5.29 -4.64 -4.47
C ALA A 131 4.00 -4.98 -5.28
N ALA A 132 3.48 -6.17 -5.06
CA ALA A 132 2.32 -6.71 -5.77
C ALA A 132 1.76 -7.94 -5.03
N PRO A 133 0.51 -8.35 -5.29
CA PRO A 133 -0.04 -9.57 -4.70
C PRO A 133 0.61 -10.85 -5.25
N PHE A 134 1.46 -10.74 -6.28
CA PHE A 134 2.12 -11.85 -6.95
C PHE A 134 3.62 -11.62 -7.09
N SER A 135 4.41 -12.69 -6.93
CA SER A 135 5.88 -12.67 -6.96
C SER A 135 6.51 -12.55 -8.35
N PHE A 136 5.79 -12.10 -9.35
CA PHE A 136 6.30 -11.87 -10.72
C PHE A 136 6.10 -10.44 -11.22
N ILE A 137 5.48 -9.55 -10.42
CA ILE A 137 5.19 -8.16 -10.75
C ILE A 137 5.92 -7.23 -9.77
N ASN A 138 6.38 -6.06 -10.23
CA ASN A 138 6.98 -4.99 -9.43
C ASN A 138 8.09 -5.47 -8.48
N LYS A 139 9.06 -6.21 -9.03
CA LYS A 139 10.22 -6.66 -8.28
C LYS A 139 11.13 -5.49 -7.94
N ALA A 140 11.57 -5.42 -6.67
CA ALA A 140 12.58 -4.49 -6.20
C ALA A 140 13.86 -4.54 -7.05
N PHE A 141 14.64 -3.45 -7.07
CA PHE A 141 15.96 -3.42 -7.68
C PHE A 141 16.90 -4.42 -6.99
N ALA A 142 18.00 -4.74 -7.64
CA ALA A 142 19.03 -5.58 -7.03
C ALA A 142 19.70 -4.82 -5.86
N GLY A 143 19.93 -5.53 -4.76
CA GLY A 143 20.57 -5.02 -3.56
C GLY A 143 20.22 -5.87 -2.35
N ASP A 144 21.06 -5.80 -1.33
CA ASP A 144 20.82 -6.43 -0.03
C ASP A 144 20.19 -5.39 0.88
N TYR A 145 18.86 -5.32 0.86
CA TYR A 145 18.12 -4.41 1.71
C TYR A 145 18.16 -4.90 3.17
N PRO A 146 18.79 -4.14 4.08
CA PRO A 146 19.04 -4.62 5.45
C PRO A 146 17.81 -4.56 6.33
N TRP A 147 16.75 -3.88 5.89
CA TRP A 147 15.56 -3.65 6.70
C TRP A 147 14.50 -4.71 6.45
N HIS A 148 14.09 -5.34 7.54
CA HIS A 148 13.04 -6.35 7.59
C HIS A 148 12.15 -6.07 8.79
N ALA A 149 10.91 -6.48 8.74
CA ALA A 149 9.94 -6.21 9.81
C ALA A 149 10.41 -6.77 11.18
N GLU A 150 11.08 -7.91 11.17
CA GLU A 150 11.61 -8.55 12.39
C GLU A 150 12.70 -7.70 13.06
N GLY A 151 13.53 -7.02 12.27
CA GLY A 151 14.60 -6.14 12.75
C GLY A 151 14.13 -4.74 13.14
N MET A 152 12.88 -4.37 12.87
CA MET A 152 12.36 -3.06 13.28
C MET A 152 12.19 -2.98 14.80
N PRO A 153 12.50 -1.82 15.42
CA PRO A 153 12.14 -1.55 16.82
C PRO A 153 10.61 -1.48 16.99
N GLU A 154 10.15 -1.27 18.22
CA GLU A 154 8.77 -0.84 18.48
C GLU A 154 8.48 0.45 17.72
N ILE A 155 7.32 0.51 17.06
CA ILE A 155 6.88 1.64 16.23
C ILE A 155 5.73 2.36 16.93
N ASP A 156 5.96 3.60 17.33
CA ASP A 156 4.96 4.40 18.01
C ASP A 156 3.85 4.84 17.05
N LEU A 157 4.21 5.12 15.80
CA LEU A 157 3.28 5.54 14.77
C LEU A 157 3.61 4.92 13.39
N LEU A 158 2.64 4.23 12.83
CA LEU A 158 2.65 3.81 11.42
C LEU A 158 1.76 4.76 10.62
N ILE A 159 2.30 5.34 9.54
CA ILE A 159 1.56 6.18 8.60
C ILE A 159 1.50 5.45 7.25
N ILE A 160 0.31 5.35 6.68
CA ILE A 160 0.10 4.86 5.32
C ILE A 160 -0.53 5.97 4.49
N SER A 161 0.12 6.34 3.39
CA SER A 161 -0.35 7.41 2.51
C SER A 161 -1.53 6.98 1.63
N HIS A 162 -1.53 5.75 1.14
CA HIS A 162 -2.62 5.17 0.34
C HIS A 162 -2.45 3.64 0.18
N ASP A 163 -3.36 3.00 -0.52
CA ASP A 163 -3.49 1.54 -0.56
C ASP A 163 -2.73 0.82 -1.68
N HIS A 164 -1.93 1.49 -2.51
CA HIS A 164 -1.15 0.79 -3.53
C HIS A 164 -0.15 -0.19 -2.90
N TYR A 165 0.23 -1.23 -3.64
CA TYR A 165 1.08 -2.32 -3.14
C TYR A 165 2.49 -1.89 -2.76
N ASP A 166 2.99 -0.82 -3.37
CA ASP A 166 4.29 -0.20 -3.12
C ASP A 166 4.26 0.86 -2.00
N HIS A 167 3.13 0.97 -1.28
CA HIS A 167 2.95 1.79 -0.08
C HIS A 167 2.32 1.00 1.07
N LEU A 168 1.41 0.08 0.77
CA LEU A 168 0.72 -0.77 1.73
C LEU A 168 1.01 -2.25 1.40
N ASP A 169 2.12 -2.75 1.90
CA ASP A 169 2.59 -4.12 1.67
C ASP A 169 2.02 -5.10 2.71
N TYR A 170 1.20 -6.04 2.27
CA TYR A 170 0.53 -7.02 3.13
C TYR A 170 1.50 -7.79 4.05
N ALA A 171 2.58 -8.35 3.49
CA ALA A 171 3.51 -9.17 4.25
C ALA A 171 4.26 -8.34 5.30
N THR A 172 4.72 -7.15 4.92
CA THR A 172 5.36 -6.20 5.84
C THR A 172 4.41 -5.79 6.97
N ILE A 173 3.17 -5.39 6.64
CA ILE A 173 2.18 -5.00 7.65
C ILE A 173 1.88 -6.15 8.62
N LYS A 174 1.67 -7.38 8.11
CA LYS A 174 1.41 -8.54 8.97
C LYS A 174 2.55 -8.80 9.95
N ALA A 175 3.79 -8.68 9.51
CA ALA A 175 4.95 -8.90 10.37
C ALA A 175 5.18 -7.74 11.37
N LEU A 176 4.80 -6.50 11.01
CA LEU A 176 4.92 -5.33 11.86
C LEU A 176 3.81 -5.20 12.91
N MET A 177 2.63 -5.80 12.70
CA MET A 177 1.47 -5.64 13.59
C MET A 177 1.78 -5.74 15.09
N PRO A 178 2.59 -6.72 15.56
CA PRO A 178 2.87 -6.84 16.98
C PRO A 178 3.70 -5.70 17.58
N LYS A 179 4.33 -4.88 16.73
CA LYS A 179 5.26 -3.80 17.11
C LYS A 179 4.66 -2.40 16.95
N VAL A 180 3.48 -2.28 16.36
CA VAL A 180 2.84 -0.99 16.03
C VAL A 180 1.86 -0.61 17.11
N LYS A 181 2.04 0.57 17.73
CA LYS A 181 1.17 1.09 18.79
C LYS A 181 0.00 1.90 18.23
N ARG A 182 0.21 2.63 17.13
CA ARG A 182 -0.79 3.50 16.54
C ARG A 182 -0.64 3.57 15.01
N VAL A 183 -1.75 3.73 14.31
CA VAL A 183 -1.79 3.89 12.85
C VAL A 183 -2.60 5.12 12.47
N VAL A 184 -2.10 5.90 11.51
CA VAL A 184 -2.84 6.98 10.87
C VAL A 184 -2.86 6.74 9.36
N THR A 185 -4.06 6.80 8.78
CA THR A 185 -4.25 6.60 7.34
C THR A 185 -5.34 7.55 6.79
N PRO A 186 -5.40 7.77 5.48
CA PRO A 186 -6.57 8.34 4.83
C PRO A 186 -7.79 7.43 4.95
N LEU A 187 -8.99 8.01 4.77
CA LEU A 187 -10.28 7.31 4.87
C LEU A 187 -10.33 6.06 3.99
N GLY A 188 -10.83 4.97 4.55
CA GLY A 188 -11.04 3.69 3.88
C GLY A 188 -9.83 2.77 3.88
N VAL A 189 -8.59 3.28 3.98
CA VAL A 189 -7.36 2.46 3.99
C VAL A 189 -7.33 1.53 5.20
N GLY A 190 -7.83 1.97 6.35
CA GLY A 190 -7.94 1.16 7.56
C GLY A 190 -8.75 -0.12 7.37
N SER A 191 -9.62 -0.19 6.37
CA SER A 191 -10.39 -1.42 6.06
C SER A 191 -9.49 -2.58 5.65
N HIS A 192 -8.43 -2.33 4.89
CA HIS A 192 -7.42 -3.34 4.57
C HIS A 192 -6.71 -3.84 5.83
N LEU A 193 -6.30 -2.93 6.70
CA LEU A 193 -5.58 -3.25 7.94
C LEU A 193 -6.44 -4.10 8.88
N ARG A 194 -7.72 -3.74 9.08
CA ARG A 194 -8.68 -4.51 9.88
C ARG A 194 -8.93 -5.90 9.29
N TYR A 195 -9.10 -5.98 7.97
CA TYR A 195 -9.25 -7.25 7.28
C TYR A 195 -8.05 -8.19 7.50
N TRP A 196 -6.85 -7.62 7.58
CA TRP A 196 -5.63 -8.36 7.88
C TRP A 196 -5.44 -8.68 9.36
N GLY A 197 -6.35 -8.23 10.22
CA GLY A 197 -6.37 -8.56 11.65
C GLY A 197 -5.71 -7.50 12.55
N MET A 198 -5.45 -6.29 12.06
CA MET A 198 -5.00 -5.19 12.90
C MET A 198 -6.14 -4.72 13.80
N GLU A 199 -5.83 -4.46 15.06
CA GLU A 199 -6.80 -4.00 16.05
C GLU A 199 -7.38 -2.63 15.66
N SER A 200 -8.72 -2.53 15.62
CA SER A 200 -9.40 -1.31 15.20
C SER A 200 -9.12 -0.10 16.11
N ALA A 201 -8.88 -0.35 17.40
CA ALA A 201 -8.65 0.70 18.39
C ALA A 201 -7.39 1.53 18.13
N ILE A 202 -6.39 0.96 17.46
CA ILE A 202 -5.13 1.66 17.15
C ILE A 202 -5.16 2.39 15.81
N ILE A 203 -6.22 2.22 14.99
CA ILE A 203 -6.33 2.79 13.63
C ILE A 203 -7.14 4.08 13.69
N SER A 204 -6.52 5.20 13.32
CA SER A 204 -7.15 6.49 13.07
C SER A 204 -7.21 6.75 11.57
N GLU A 205 -8.38 7.03 11.05
CA GLU A 205 -8.59 7.40 9.64
C GLU A 205 -9.03 8.87 9.55
N ALA A 206 -8.52 9.60 8.58
CA ALA A 206 -8.86 11.01 8.42
C ALA A 206 -9.05 11.39 6.94
N ASP A 207 -9.88 12.39 6.71
CA ASP A 207 -10.10 13.00 5.40
C ASP A 207 -9.05 14.08 5.10
N TRP A 208 -8.99 14.55 3.87
CA TRP A 208 -8.16 15.68 3.50
C TRP A 208 -8.46 16.91 4.35
N ASN A 209 -7.40 17.62 4.70
CA ASN A 209 -7.39 18.79 5.56
C ASN A 209 -7.78 18.52 7.02
N GLN A 210 -7.87 17.27 7.43
CA GLN A 210 -8.02 16.90 8.83
C GLN A 210 -6.67 16.66 9.49
N ALA A 211 -6.63 16.86 10.80
CA ALA A 211 -5.48 16.68 11.65
C ALA A 211 -5.77 15.59 12.69
N VAL A 212 -4.82 14.70 12.89
CA VAL A 212 -4.86 13.62 13.88
C VAL A 212 -3.77 13.89 14.93
N PRO A 213 -4.11 14.34 16.14
CA PRO A 213 -3.15 14.47 17.23
C PRO A 213 -2.58 13.09 17.63
N VAL A 214 -1.27 12.98 17.69
CA VAL A 214 -0.56 11.75 18.07
C VAL A 214 -0.03 11.87 19.50
N SER A 215 0.57 13.00 19.83
CA SER A 215 1.03 13.37 21.17
C SER A 215 0.86 14.89 21.36
N ASP A 216 1.29 15.41 22.50
CA ASP A 216 1.27 16.85 22.77
C ASP A 216 2.16 17.63 21.78
N GLU A 217 3.19 16.99 21.24
CA GLU A 217 4.16 17.61 20.34
C GLU A 217 4.01 17.21 18.86
N LEU A 218 3.18 16.18 18.56
CA LEU A 218 3.09 15.61 17.23
C LEU A 218 1.64 15.50 16.74
N THR A 219 1.38 16.10 15.60
CA THR A 219 0.09 16.01 14.89
C THR A 219 0.32 15.62 13.44
N VAL A 220 -0.42 14.63 12.96
CA VAL A 220 -0.42 14.23 11.54
C VAL A 220 -1.51 15.00 10.80
N HIS A 221 -1.15 15.74 9.76
CA HIS A 221 -2.07 16.43 8.87
C HIS A 221 -2.25 15.61 7.59
N VAL A 222 -3.48 15.22 7.27
CA VAL A 222 -3.81 14.53 6.02
C VAL A 222 -4.08 15.58 4.94
N LEU A 223 -3.17 15.70 3.97
CA LEU A 223 -3.23 16.72 2.93
C LEU A 223 -3.65 16.13 1.58
N PRO A 224 -4.37 16.90 0.74
CA PRO A 224 -4.76 16.42 -0.57
C PRO A 224 -3.54 16.22 -1.48
N ALA A 225 -3.47 15.05 -2.08
CA ALA A 225 -2.52 14.72 -3.13
C ALA A 225 -3.27 14.45 -4.45
N ARG A 226 -2.61 14.64 -5.58
CA ARG A 226 -3.14 14.29 -6.88
C ARG A 226 -2.70 12.88 -7.25
N HIS A 227 -3.54 11.90 -6.95
CA HIS A 227 -3.23 10.49 -7.16
C HIS A 227 -4.52 9.67 -7.39
N PHE A 228 -4.45 8.38 -7.12
CA PHE A 228 -5.56 7.44 -7.13
C PHE A 228 -5.26 6.28 -6.18
N SER A 229 -6.27 5.48 -5.85
CA SER A 229 -6.12 4.28 -5.02
C SER A 229 -6.63 3.03 -5.74
N GLY A 230 -6.29 1.85 -5.23
CA GLY A 230 -6.86 0.58 -5.69
C GLY A 230 -5.90 -0.61 -5.62
N ARG A 231 -6.45 -1.71 -5.08
CA ARG A 231 -5.78 -3.01 -4.97
C ARG A 231 -6.45 -4.11 -5.79
N GLY A 232 -7.46 -3.78 -6.58
CA GLY A 232 -8.22 -4.74 -7.36
C GLY A 232 -8.85 -4.10 -8.60
N LEU A 233 -9.98 -4.66 -9.01
CA LEU A 233 -10.68 -4.19 -10.20
C LEU A 233 -11.37 -2.83 -10.01
N LYS A 234 -11.81 -2.54 -8.76
CA LYS A 234 -12.41 -1.25 -8.43
C LYS A 234 -11.33 -0.30 -7.92
N ARG A 235 -11.29 0.91 -8.49
CA ARG A 235 -10.38 1.98 -8.09
C ARG A 235 -11.05 2.97 -7.15
N ASN A 236 -10.24 3.73 -6.44
CA ASN A 236 -10.67 4.89 -5.65
C ASN A 236 -11.72 4.56 -4.57
N GLN A 237 -11.68 3.36 -4.01
CA GLN A 237 -12.56 2.97 -2.91
C GLN A 237 -12.04 3.46 -1.56
N THR A 238 -10.76 3.84 -1.50
CA THR A 238 -10.07 4.44 -0.36
C THR A 238 -9.48 5.78 -0.77
N LEU A 239 -9.28 6.68 0.19
CA LEU A 239 -8.64 7.97 -0.04
C LEU A 239 -7.11 7.80 -0.11
N TRP A 240 -6.42 8.80 -0.67
CA TRP A 240 -4.96 8.94 -0.71
C TRP A 240 -4.56 10.31 -0.16
N ALA A 241 -3.31 10.47 0.34
CA ALA A 241 -2.78 11.72 0.85
C ALA A 241 -1.27 11.84 0.56
#